data_415421f77ce4326885b1ab6330afb5b0
#
_entry.id   415421f77ce4326885b1ab6330afb5b0
#
_cell.length_a   1.000
_cell.length_b   1.000
_cell.length_c   1.000
_cell.angle_alpha   90.00
_cell.angle_beta   90.00
_cell.angle_gamma   90.00
#
_symmetry.space_group_name_H-M   'P 1'
#
loop_
_entity.id
_entity.type
_entity.pdbx_description
1 polymer ?
#
loop_
_entity_poly.entity_id
_entity_poly.type
_entity_poly.pdbx_seq_one_letter_code
_entity_poly.pdbx_strand_id
1 'polypeptide(L)'
;IEIVQNAREDYYGIIINAGAYTHTSIALMDALKFFNKPIIEVHMSNIYERENFRHLSYISQVANGSICGFGAAGYEIAVNCIIKLINLDLNKY
;
A
#
# COMPACT_ATOMS: atom_id res chain seq x y z
N ILE A 1 0.51 4.66 12.27
CA ILE A 1 0.22 3.28 12.70
C ILE A 1 -1.15 3.20 13.37
N GLU A 2 -1.44 4.10 14.28
CA GLU A 2 -2.76 4.14 14.92
C GLU A 2 -3.88 4.35 13.89
N ILE A 3 -3.67 5.22 12.91
CA ILE A 3 -4.63 5.44 11.83
C ILE A 3 -4.88 4.16 11.05
N VAL A 4 -3.82 3.41 10.75
CA VAL A 4 -3.94 2.13 10.04
C VAL A 4 -4.71 1.11 10.87
N GLN A 5 -4.42 1.03 12.16
CA GLN A 5 -5.12 0.10 13.06
C GLN A 5 -6.62 0.40 13.13
N ASN A 6 -6.99 1.68 13.18
CA ASN A 6 -8.40 2.08 13.25
C ASN A 6 -9.12 1.97 11.91
N ALA A 7 -8.39 2.04 10.79
CA ALA A 7 -8.98 1.98 9.45
C ALA A 7 -9.69 0.66 9.17
N ARG A 8 -9.33 -0.42 9.87
CA ARG A 8 -9.92 -1.73 9.65
C ARG A 8 -11.44 -1.74 9.82
N GLU A 9 -11.97 -0.93 10.73
CA GLU A 9 -13.41 -0.89 11.00
C GLU A 9 -14.15 0.06 10.07
N ASP A 10 -13.48 1.13 9.62
CA ASP A 10 -14.14 2.26 8.97
C ASP A 10 -13.96 2.29 7.45
N TYR A 11 -12.97 1.57 6.89
CA TYR A 11 -12.62 1.72 5.48
C TYR A 11 -12.48 0.37 4.80
N TYR A 12 -12.66 0.37 3.46
CA TYR A 12 -12.57 -0.82 2.63
C TYR A 12 -11.22 -1.03 2.00
N GLY A 13 -10.34 -0.04 2.03
CA GLY A 13 -9.02 -0.14 1.42
C GLY A 13 -8.11 0.98 1.86
N ILE A 14 -6.81 0.81 1.60
CA ILE A 14 -5.79 1.80 1.92
C ILE A 14 -4.90 2.02 0.70
N ILE A 15 -4.65 3.29 0.37
CA ILE A 15 -3.59 3.69 -0.55
C ILE A 15 -2.53 4.35 0.31
N ILE A 16 -1.31 3.84 0.26
CA ILE A 16 -0.26 4.28 1.17
C ILE A 16 1.03 4.65 0.46
N ASN A 17 1.58 5.80 0.83
CA ASN A 17 2.94 6.19 0.50
C ASN A 17 3.68 6.39 1.82
N ALA A 18 4.34 5.36 2.26
CA ALA A 18 5.02 5.37 3.56
C ALA A 18 6.42 6.00 3.51
N GLY A 19 6.90 6.36 2.32
CA GLY A 19 8.23 6.94 2.16
C GLY A 19 9.31 6.02 2.72
N ALA A 20 10.17 6.56 3.59
CA ALA A 20 11.27 5.79 4.19
C ALA A 20 10.78 4.63 5.05
N TYR A 21 9.57 4.69 5.59
CA TYR A 21 9.02 3.62 6.43
C TYR A 21 8.78 2.34 5.64
N THR A 22 8.61 2.42 4.33
CA THR A 22 8.45 1.27 3.44
C THR A 22 9.57 0.23 3.63
N HIS A 23 10.76 0.69 3.98
CA HIS A 23 11.95 -0.15 4.04
C HIS A 23 12.32 -0.58 5.48
N THR A 24 11.79 0.07 6.50
CA THR A 24 12.30 -0.09 7.86
C THR A 24 11.25 -0.39 8.93
N SER A 25 9.97 -0.09 8.70
CA SER A 25 8.97 -0.20 9.77
C SER A 25 8.26 -1.55 9.75
N ILE A 26 8.67 -2.44 10.66
CA ILE A 26 8.00 -3.71 10.90
C ILE A 26 6.65 -3.48 11.57
N ALA A 27 6.56 -2.50 12.46
CA ALA A 27 5.32 -2.16 13.14
C ALA A 27 4.23 -1.72 12.15
N LEU A 28 4.61 -0.92 11.14
CA LEU A 28 3.68 -0.51 10.09
C LEU A 28 3.23 -1.71 9.26
N MET A 29 4.15 -2.60 8.91
CA MET A 29 3.83 -3.82 8.18
C MET A 29 2.83 -4.67 8.96
N ASP A 30 3.02 -4.84 10.25
CA ASP A 30 2.13 -5.65 11.09
C ASP A 30 0.73 -5.02 11.17
N ALA A 31 0.64 -3.70 11.29
CA ALA A 31 -0.63 -3.00 11.28
C ALA A 31 -1.37 -3.19 9.95
N LEU A 32 -0.64 -3.14 8.83
CA LEU A 32 -1.23 -3.36 7.51
C LEU A 32 -1.69 -4.80 7.31
N LYS A 33 -0.96 -5.77 7.84
CA LYS A 33 -1.41 -7.17 7.82
C LYS A 33 -2.72 -7.33 8.59
N PHE A 34 -2.83 -6.68 9.73
CA PHE A 34 -4.03 -6.74 10.54
C PHE A 34 -5.23 -6.11 9.85
N PHE A 35 -5.00 -5.11 9.00
CA PHE A 35 -6.05 -4.47 8.23
C PHE A 35 -6.84 -5.47 7.38
N ASN A 36 -6.17 -6.40 6.74
CA ASN A 36 -6.74 -7.53 6.00
C ASN A 36 -7.78 -7.16 4.93
N LYS A 37 -7.60 -6.03 4.28
CA LYS A 37 -8.40 -5.54 3.16
C LYS A 37 -7.45 -5.00 2.09
N PRO A 38 -7.93 -4.63 0.90
CA PRO A 38 -7.06 -4.18 -0.17
C PRO A 38 -6.13 -3.03 0.22
N ILE A 39 -4.86 -3.16 -0.14
CA ILE A 39 -3.82 -2.17 0.09
C ILE A 39 -3.05 -1.97 -1.21
N ILE A 40 -2.90 -0.72 -1.62
CA ILE A 40 -2.04 -0.33 -2.75
C ILE A 40 -0.93 0.56 -2.21
N GLU A 41 0.31 0.19 -2.49
CA GLU A 41 1.49 0.99 -2.19
C GLU A 41 1.80 1.91 -3.36
N VAL A 42 2.02 3.20 -3.09
CA VAL A 42 2.37 4.18 -4.13
C VAL A 42 3.71 4.82 -3.80
N HIS A 43 4.59 4.88 -4.80
CA HIS A 43 5.82 5.65 -4.75
C HIS A 43 5.84 6.59 -5.97
N MET A 44 6.02 7.88 -5.73
CA MET A 44 6.02 8.87 -6.82
C MET A 44 7.23 8.72 -7.72
N SER A 45 8.38 8.33 -7.17
CA SER A 45 9.60 8.07 -7.94
C SER A 45 9.76 6.57 -8.17
N ASN A 46 10.60 6.22 -9.17
CA ASN A 46 10.92 4.83 -9.43
C ASN A 46 11.98 4.35 -8.41
N ILE A 47 11.53 3.68 -7.36
CA ILE A 47 12.41 3.19 -6.30
C ILE A 47 13.36 2.11 -6.78
N TYR A 48 13.06 1.45 -7.90
CA TYR A 48 13.90 0.36 -8.43
C TYR A 48 15.14 0.88 -9.18
N GLU A 49 15.25 2.18 -9.42
CA GLU A 49 16.45 2.81 -9.96
C GLU A 49 17.47 3.16 -8.87
N ARG A 50 17.11 2.99 -7.61
CA ARG A 50 17.95 3.34 -6.45
C ARG A 50 18.83 2.17 -6.03
N GLU A 51 19.59 2.40 -4.93
CA GLU A 51 20.45 1.40 -4.32
C GLU A 51 19.68 0.09 -4.05
N ASN A 52 20.39 -1.04 -4.14
CA ASN A 52 19.76 -2.35 -4.01
C ASN A 52 18.97 -2.55 -2.73
N PHE A 53 19.42 -2.00 -1.61
CA PHE A 53 18.69 -2.15 -0.34
C PHE A 53 17.31 -1.53 -0.37
N ARG A 54 17.05 -0.61 -1.31
CA ARG A 54 15.74 0.03 -1.44
C ARG A 54 14.74 -0.80 -2.22
N HIS A 55 15.17 -1.87 -2.83
CA HIS A 55 14.28 -2.78 -3.52
C HIS A 55 13.44 -3.61 -2.54
N LEU A 56 13.93 -3.79 -1.29
CA LEU A 56 13.20 -4.51 -0.27
C LEU A 56 12.27 -3.56 0.47
N SER A 57 10.96 -3.77 0.31
CA SER A 57 9.95 -2.99 1.00
C SER A 57 9.10 -3.91 1.86
N TYR A 58 8.97 -3.59 3.14
CA TYR A 58 8.10 -4.34 4.04
C TYR A 58 6.64 -4.19 3.64
N ILE A 59 6.24 -3.01 3.14
CA ILE A 59 4.86 -2.76 2.73
C ILE A 59 4.52 -3.59 1.49
N SER A 60 5.46 -3.75 0.56
CA SER A 60 5.24 -4.56 -0.64
C SER A 60 4.90 -6.02 -0.31
N GLN A 61 5.33 -6.51 0.85
CA GLN A 61 5.04 -7.88 1.27
C GLN A 61 3.58 -8.07 1.67
N VAL A 62 2.89 -7.01 2.05
CA VAL A 62 1.49 -7.07 2.50
C VAL A 62 0.52 -6.35 1.57
N ALA A 63 1.00 -5.49 0.69
CA ALA A 63 0.17 -4.78 -0.27
C ALA A 63 -0.29 -5.72 -1.39
N ASN A 64 -1.47 -5.47 -1.91
CA ASN A 64 -1.99 -6.19 -3.09
C ASN A 64 -1.29 -5.78 -4.37
N GLY A 65 -0.73 -4.57 -4.41
CA GLY A 65 0.03 -4.10 -5.55
C GLY A 65 0.82 -2.86 -5.21
N SER A 66 1.78 -2.53 -6.10
CA SER A 66 2.64 -1.35 -5.96
C SER A 66 2.63 -0.58 -7.26
N ILE A 67 2.62 0.75 -7.14
CA ILE A 67 2.69 1.67 -8.26
C ILE A 67 3.87 2.59 -8.03
N CYS A 68 4.82 2.61 -8.94
CA CYS A 68 6.07 3.35 -8.79
C CYS A 68 6.39 4.16 -10.04
N GLY A 69 6.92 5.37 -9.86
CA GLY A 69 7.54 6.12 -10.94
C GLY A 69 6.64 7.03 -11.76
N PHE A 70 5.40 7.23 -11.37
CA PHE A 70 4.44 8.03 -12.13
C PHE A 70 4.14 9.39 -11.49
N GLY A 71 4.95 9.81 -10.52
CA GLY A 71 4.70 11.06 -9.82
C GLY A 71 3.33 11.04 -9.14
N ALA A 72 2.68 12.19 -9.09
CA ALA A 72 1.36 12.32 -8.47
C ALA A 72 0.27 11.53 -9.21
N ALA A 73 0.45 11.26 -10.50
CA ALA A 73 -0.50 10.45 -11.27
C ALA A 73 -0.64 9.03 -10.70
N GLY A 74 0.35 8.55 -9.96
CA GLY A 74 0.29 7.25 -9.30
C GLY A 74 -0.90 7.11 -8.37
N TYR A 75 -1.32 8.19 -7.72
CA TYR A 75 -2.49 8.15 -6.83
C TYR A 75 -3.80 7.95 -7.59
N GLU A 76 -3.96 8.56 -8.75
CA GLU A 76 -5.14 8.31 -9.59
C GLU A 76 -5.19 6.86 -10.06
N ILE A 77 -4.05 6.34 -10.49
CA ILE A 77 -3.95 4.94 -10.90
C ILE A 77 -4.32 4.04 -9.72
N ALA A 78 -3.81 4.35 -8.53
CA ALA A 78 -4.09 3.57 -7.33
C ALA A 78 -5.57 3.58 -6.97
N VAL A 79 -6.24 4.73 -7.07
CA VAL A 79 -7.68 4.84 -6.79
C VAL A 79 -8.47 3.93 -7.72
N ASN A 80 -8.17 3.94 -9.01
CA ASN A 80 -8.86 3.09 -9.98
C ASN A 80 -8.61 1.61 -9.70
N CYS A 81 -7.37 1.25 -9.35
CA CYS A 81 -7.02 -0.12 -9.02
C CYS A 81 -7.70 -0.59 -7.74
N ILE A 82 -7.69 0.24 -6.69
CA ILE A 82 -8.21 -0.19 -5.40
C ILE A 82 -9.73 -0.35 -5.42
N ILE A 83 -10.43 0.47 -6.19
CA ILE A 83 -11.87 0.31 -6.36
C ILE A 83 -12.20 -1.07 -6.93
N LYS A 84 -11.43 -1.51 -7.92
CA LYS A 84 -11.61 -2.85 -8.50
C LYS A 84 -11.32 -3.94 -7.49
N LEU A 85 -10.27 -3.78 -6.69
CA LEU A 85 -9.92 -4.76 -5.66
C LEU A 85 -10.98 -4.81 -4.56
N ILE A 86 -11.53 -3.67 -4.15
CA ILE A 86 -12.59 -3.62 -3.14
C ILE A 86 -13.83 -4.35 -3.66
N ASN A 87 -14.20 -4.14 -4.91
CA ASN A 87 -15.36 -4.82 -5.50
C ASN A 87 -15.16 -6.33 -5.56
N LEU A 88 -13.97 -6.78 -5.88
CA LEU A 88 -13.65 -8.21 -5.85
C LEU A 88 -13.73 -8.78 -4.44
N ASP A 89 -13.25 -8.03 -3.45
CA ASP A 89 -13.26 -8.44 -2.04
C ASP A 89 -14.69 -8.54 -1.52
N LEU A 90 -15.54 -7.55 -1.84
CA LEU A 90 -16.95 -7.55 -1.43
C LEU A 90 -17.74 -8.67 -2.09
N ASN A 91 -17.39 -9.06 -3.30
CA ASN A 91 -18.10 -10.11 -4.04
C ASN A 91 -17.61 -11.51 -3.68
N LYS A 92 -16.66 -11.63 -2.80
CA LYS A 92 -16.12 -12.90 -2.32
C LYS A 92 -17.16 -13.70 -1.53
N TYR A 93 -18.07 -13.00 -0.95
CA TYR A 93 -19.08 -13.54 -0.06
C TYR A 93 -20.48 -13.28 -0.65
#